data_85e4c324285f39e824ce1e4b1d8e1fb2
#
_entry.id   85e4c324285f39e824ce1e4b1d8e1fb2
#
_cell.length_a   1.000
_cell.length_b   1.000
_cell.length_c   1.000
_cell.angle_alpha   90.00
_cell.angle_beta   90.00
_cell.angle_gamma   90.00
#
_symmetry.space_group_name_H-M   'P 1'
#
loop_
_entity.id
_entity.type
_entity.pdbx_description
1 polymer ?
#
loop_
_entity_poly.entity_id
_entity_poly.type
_entity_poly.pdbx_seq_one_letter_code
_entity_poly.pdbx_strand_id
1 'polypeptide(L)'
;DILASLTRVRTSGNLNQYLFLDYQLYKGRMTNEKISNKHYSVAVASPEKLKSFILSPTRNLMCVNDVRLSEERYLKLRSAMIEAFELKFPQKSRFEK
;
A
#
# COMPACT_ATOMS: atom_id res chain seq x y z
N ASP A 1 15.78 0.79 -22.94
CA ASP A 1 14.60 -0.02 -23.22
C ASP A 1 13.89 -0.37 -21.90
N ILE A 2 12.57 -0.19 -21.86
CA ILE A 2 11.76 -0.48 -20.67
C ILE A 2 11.81 -1.96 -20.32
N LEU A 3 11.71 -2.85 -21.31
CA LEU A 3 11.77 -4.29 -21.07
C LEU A 3 13.13 -4.74 -20.53
N ALA A 4 14.21 -4.14 -21.01
CA ALA A 4 15.56 -4.45 -20.53
C ALA A 4 15.79 -3.98 -19.10
N SER A 5 15.01 -3.02 -18.60
CA SER A 5 15.10 -2.56 -17.19
C SER A 5 14.40 -3.48 -16.20
N LEU A 6 13.58 -4.43 -16.65
CA LEU A 6 12.85 -5.33 -15.77
C LEU A 6 13.77 -6.40 -15.17
N THR A 7 13.87 -6.40 -13.87
CA THR A 7 14.68 -7.37 -13.12
C THR A 7 13.88 -7.91 -11.95
N ARG A 8 14.27 -9.10 -11.45
CA ARG A 8 13.61 -9.71 -10.29
C ARG A 8 13.82 -8.90 -9.01
N VAL A 9 14.97 -8.26 -8.89
CA VAL A 9 15.32 -7.43 -7.74
C VAL A 9 15.49 -5.98 -8.22
N ARG A 10 14.93 -5.04 -7.49
CA ARG A 10 15.02 -3.63 -7.85
C ARG A 10 16.47 -3.14 -7.80
N THR A 11 16.90 -2.49 -8.87
CA THR A 11 18.23 -1.87 -9.00
C THR A 11 18.08 -0.41 -9.43
N SER A 12 19.17 0.35 -9.34
CA SER A 12 19.18 1.75 -9.77
C SER A 12 18.94 1.96 -11.27
N GLY A 13 19.14 0.91 -12.08
CA GLY A 13 18.87 0.95 -13.52
C GLY A 13 17.40 0.69 -13.89
N ASN A 14 16.57 0.31 -12.94
CA ASN A 14 15.17 0.04 -13.22
C ASN A 14 14.37 1.34 -13.36
N LEU A 15 13.53 1.40 -14.38
CA LEU A 15 12.56 2.46 -14.52
C LEU A 15 11.40 2.23 -13.55
N ASN A 16 10.83 3.32 -13.06
CA ASN A 16 9.71 3.26 -12.13
C ASN A 16 8.52 4.10 -12.62
N GLN A 17 7.42 3.99 -11.90
CA GLN A 17 6.17 4.67 -12.23
C GLN A 17 6.29 6.21 -12.29
N TYR A 18 7.23 6.80 -11.56
CA TYR A 18 7.40 8.25 -11.53
C TYR A 18 7.91 8.82 -12.87
N LEU A 19 8.66 8.05 -13.64
CA LEU A 19 9.08 8.48 -14.97
C LEU A 19 7.87 8.76 -15.87
N PHE A 20 6.90 7.85 -15.89
CA PHE A 20 5.70 7.99 -16.69
C PHE A 20 4.79 9.10 -16.17
N LEU A 21 4.67 9.21 -14.86
CA LEU A 21 3.90 10.26 -14.19
C LEU A 21 4.47 11.65 -14.54
N ASP A 22 5.77 11.84 -14.38
CA ASP A 22 6.44 13.11 -14.66
C ASP A 22 6.35 13.49 -16.13
N TYR A 23 6.46 12.51 -17.02
CA TYR A 23 6.28 12.74 -18.46
C TYR A 23 4.87 13.24 -18.79
N GLN A 24 3.84 12.64 -18.18
CA GLN A 24 2.46 13.05 -18.38
C GLN A 24 2.20 14.46 -17.86
N LEU A 25 2.77 14.80 -16.71
CA LEU A 25 2.69 16.15 -16.13
C LEU A 25 3.38 17.18 -17.06
N TYR A 26 4.55 16.85 -17.55
CA TYR A 26 5.30 17.71 -18.48
C TYR A 26 4.51 17.97 -19.77
N LYS A 27 3.81 16.99 -20.29
CA LYS A 27 2.96 17.12 -21.48
C LYS A 27 1.61 17.80 -21.21
N GLY A 28 1.32 18.19 -19.97
CA GLY A 28 0.05 18.84 -19.63
C GLY A 28 -1.17 17.92 -19.73
N ARG A 29 -0.97 16.60 -19.66
CA ARG A 29 -2.05 15.61 -19.75
C ARG A 29 -2.65 15.22 -18.43
N MET A 30 -2.12 15.75 -17.32
CA MET A 30 -2.54 15.45 -15.97
C MET A 30 -2.68 16.71 -15.16
N THR A 31 -3.54 16.67 -14.16
CA THR A 31 -3.65 17.70 -13.14
C THR A 31 -3.23 17.13 -11.78
N ASN A 32 -2.61 17.99 -10.96
CA ASN A 32 -2.28 17.63 -9.59
C ASN A 32 -3.50 17.88 -8.69
N GLU A 33 -3.88 16.87 -7.93
CA GLU A 33 -4.92 16.97 -6.91
C GLU A 33 -4.40 16.53 -5.55
N LYS A 34 -4.88 17.21 -4.51
CA LYS A 34 -4.57 16.80 -3.14
C LYS A 34 -5.64 15.83 -2.67
N ILE A 35 -5.22 14.60 -2.39
CA ILE A 35 -6.09 13.59 -1.82
C ILE A 35 -5.67 13.34 -0.38
N SER A 36 -6.65 13.30 0.52
CA SER A 36 -6.38 12.99 1.93
C SER A 36 -5.84 11.56 2.05
N ASN A 37 -4.67 11.43 2.64
CA ASN A 37 -4.02 10.13 2.78
C ASN A 37 -3.38 9.94 4.15
N LYS A 38 -3.15 8.70 4.53
CA LYS A 38 -2.41 8.33 5.73
C LYS A 38 -1.51 7.13 5.42
N HIS A 39 -0.28 7.25 5.83
CA HIS A 39 0.72 6.20 5.73
C HIS A 39 1.03 5.63 7.10
N TYR A 40 0.96 4.32 7.23
CA TYR A 40 1.37 3.60 8.44
C TYR A 40 2.52 2.67 8.12
N SER A 41 3.56 2.71 8.95
CA SER A 41 4.60 1.68 8.93
C SER A 41 4.27 0.62 9.97
N VAL A 42 4.28 -0.64 9.57
CA VAL A 42 4.06 -1.77 10.49
C VAL A 42 5.15 -1.88 11.56
N ALA A 43 6.28 -1.19 11.38
CA ALA A 43 7.33 -1.15 12.39
C ALA A 43 6.93 -0.38 13.66
N VAL A 44 6.08 0.64 13.53
CA VAL A 44 5.72 1.55 14.62
C VAL A 44 4.23 1.57 14.95
N ALA A 45 3.37 1.15 14.04
CA ALA A 45 1.94 1.14 14.25
C ALA A 45 1.52 -0.01 15.18
N SER A 46 0.59 0.25 16.09
CA SER A 46 0.01 -0.81 16.93
C SER A 46 -1.05 -1.59 16.12
N PRO A 47 -1.26 -2.88 16.42
CA PRO A 47 -2.32 -3.67 15.76
C PRO A 47 -3.71 -3.04 15.92
N GLU A 48 -4.02 -2.48 17.07
CA GLU A 48 -5.30 -1.83 17.35
C GLU A 48 -5.52 -0.59 16.51
N LYS A 49 -4.49 0.23 16.32
CA LYS A 49 -4.56 1.42 15.45
C LYS A 49 -4.77 1.05 13.99
N LEU A 50 -4.06 0.04 13.50
CA LEU A 50 -4.23 -0.43 12.13
C LEU A 50 -5.63 -0.99 11.91
N LYS A 51 -6.12 -1.83 12.82
CA LYS A 51 -7.46 -2.39 12.76
C LYS A 51 -8.53 -1.29 12.76
N SER A 52 -8.44 -0.35 13.67
CA SER A 52 -9.36 0.78 13.76
C SER A 52 -9.37 1.62 12.48
N PHE A 53 -8.21 1.90 11.93
CA PHE A 53 -8.10 2.70 10.70
C PHE A 53 -8.65 1.97 9.48
N ILE A 54 -8.45 0.65 9.37
CA ILE A 54 -9.00 -0.17 8.29
C ILE A 54 -10.54 -0.18 8.36
N LEU A 55 -11.11 -0.35 9.55
CA LEU A 55 -12.55 -0.42 9.76
C LEU A 55 -13.24 0.93 9.58
N SER A 56 -12.63 2.01 10.06
CA SER A 56 -13.21 3.36 10.01
C SER A 56 -12.16 4.36 9.53
N PRO A 57 -11.81 4.36 8.25
CA PRO A 57 -10.77 5.24 7.73
C PRO A 57 -11.22 6.70 7.78
N THR A 58 -10.33 7.57 8.24
CA THR A 58 -10.53 9.03 8.27
C THR A 58 -9.94 9.72 7.06
N ARG A 59 -9.29 8.97 6.17
CA ARG A 59 -8.61 9.47 4.97
C ARG A 59 -9.07 8.71 3.74
N ASN A 60 -8.98 9.35 2.58
CA ASN A 60 -9.41 8.76 1.31
C ASN A 60 -8.47 7.66 0.82
N LEU A 61 -7.18 7.79 1.13
CA LEU A 61 -6.17 6.80 0.78
C LEU A 61 -5.42 6.35 2.03
N MET A 62 -5.12 5.06 2.08
CA MET A 62 -4.32 4.46 3.13
C MET A 62 -3.19 3.65 2.53
N CYS A 63 -2.01 3.80 3.08
CA CYS A 63 -0.88 2.94 2.78
C CYS A 63 -0.38 2.30 4.07
N VAL A 64 -0.30 0.98 4.08
CA VAL A 64 0.35 0.22 5.15
C VAL A 64 1.64 -0.34 4.59
N ASN A 65 2.77 0.23 5.03
CA ASN A 65 4.08 -0.13 4.51
C ASN A 65 4.66 -1.31 5.28
N ASP A 66 4.95 -2.38 4.54
CA ASP A 66 5.56 -3.58 5.09
C ASP A 66 7.07 -3.41 5.28
N VAL A 67 7.56 -3.89 6.40
CA VAL A 67 8.98 -3.92 6.73
C VAL A 67 9.31 -5.24 7.44
N ARG A 68 10.60 -5.54 7.53
CA ARG A 68 11.03 -6.75 8.26
C ARG A 68 10.74 -6.61 9.75
N LEU A 69 10.02 -7.57 10.31
CA LEU A 69 9.62 -7.62 11.72
C LEU A 69 10.09 -8.90 12.38
N SER A 70 10.09 -8.92 13.72
CA SER A 70 10.19 -10.17 14.47
C SER A 70 8.97 -11.05 14.17
N GLU A 71 9.14 -12.36 14.28
CA GLU A 71 8.05 -13.31 14.00
C GLU A 71 6.83 -13.07 14.88
N GLU A 72 7.04 -12.84 16.17
CA GLU A 72 5.96 -12.56 17.11
C GLU A 72 5.15 -11.31 16.71
N ARG A 73 5.83 -10.22 16.40
CA ARG A 73 5.18 -8.98 15.98
C ARG A 73 4.46 -9.14 14.64
N TYR A 74 5.07 -9.84 13.71
CA TYR A 74 4.46 -10.16 12.42
C TYR A 74 3.15 -10.93 12.58
N LEU A 75 3.13 -11.97 13.42
CA LEU A 75 1.93 -12.78 13.64
C LEU A 75 0.80 -11.96 14.27
N LYS A 76 1.12 -11.08 15.24
CA LYS A 76 0.13 -10.19 15.86
C LYS A 76 -0.48 -9.21 14.86
N LEU A 77 0.36 -8.56 14.06
CA LEU A 77 -0.10 -7.61 13.04
C LEU A 77 -0.89 -8.31 11.93
N ARG A 78 -0.41 -9.45 11.48
CA ARG A 78 -1.09 -10.27 10.48
C ARG A 78 -2.50 -10.66 10.93
N SER A 79 -2.63 -11.17 12.15
CA SER A 79 -3.94 -11.56 12.70
C SER A 79 -4.89 -10.38 12.80
N ALA A 80 -4.42 -9.23 13.29
CA ALA A 80 -5.22 -8.01 13.40
C ALA A 80 -5.68 -7.51 12.03
N MET A 81 -4.81 -7.53 11.03
CA MET A 81 -5.16 -7.09 9.68
C MET A 81 -6.14 -8.02 9.00
N ILE A 82 -5.95 -9.33 9.11
CA ILE A 82 -6.88 -10.33 8.56
C ILE A 82 -8.27 -10.13 9.18
N GLU A 83 -8.35 -10.04 10.49
CA GLU A 83 -9.62 -9.80 11.19
C GLU A 83 -10.30 -8.51 10.72
N ALA A 84 -9.53 -7.42 10.59
CA ALA A 84 -10.07 -6.15 10.12
C ALA A 84 -10.63 -6.23 8.71
N PHE A 85 -9.93 -6.89 7.80
CA PHE A 85 -10.39 -7.06 6.41
C PHE A 85 -11.59 -8.00 6.31
N GLU A 86 -11.65 -9.06 7.09
CA GLU A 86 -12.81 -9.95 7.14
C GLU A 86 -14.07 -9.23 7.65
N LEU A 87 -13.92 -8.36 8.64
CA LEU A 87 -15.03 -7.53 9.13
C LEU A 87 -15.46 -6.47 8.11
N LYS A 88 -14.51 -5.88 7.41
CA LYS A 88 -14.80 -4.85 6.40
C LYS A 88 -15.37 -5.41 5.11
N PHE A 89 -14.89 -6.56 4.68
CA PHE A 89 -15.29 -7.22 3.43
C PHE A 89 -15.72 -8.67 3.71
N PRO A 90 -16.90 -8.87 4.35
CA PRO A 90 -17.34 -10.21 4.76
C PRO A 90 -17.71 -11.12 3.60
N GLN A 91 -17.97 -10.57 2.42
CA GLN A 91 -18.33 -11.34 1.25
C GLN A 91 -17.16 -11.49 0.30
N LYS A 92 -16.96 -12.71 -0.16
CA LYS A 92 -15.95 -13.03 -1.17
C LYS A 92 -16.27 -12.33 -2.49
N SER A 93 -15.29 -11.70 -3.10
CA SER A 93 -15.47 -11.10 -4.42
C SER A 93 -15.53 -12.18 -5.50
N ARG A 94 -16.09 -11.84 -6.67
CA ARG A 94 -16.14 -12.77 -7.81
C ARG A 94 -14.77 -13.16 -8.36
N PHE A 95 -13.73 -12.43 -7.99
CA PHE A 95 -12.35 -12.66 -8.45
C PHE A 95 -11.54 -13.53 -7.48
N GLU A 96 -12.05 -13.78 -6.30
CA GLU A 96 -11.37 -14.62 -5.31
C GLU A 96 -11.63 -16.10 -5.62
N LYS A 97 -10.55 -16.87 -5.60
CA LYS A 97 -10.62 -18.33 -5.82
C LYS A 97 -10.99 -19.08 -4.56
#